data_48b2c778f2641d3ff94f12218a17659c
#
_entry.id   48b2c778f2641d3ff94f12218a17659c
#
_cell.length_a   1.000
_cell.length_b   1.000
_cell.length_c   1.000
_cell.angle_alpha   90.00
_cell.angle_beta   90.00
_cell.angle_gamma   90.00
#
_symmetry.space_group_name_H-M   'P 1'
#
loop_
_entity.id
_entity.type
_entity.pdbx_description
1 polymer ?
#
loop_
_entity_poly.entity_id
_entity_poly.type
_entity_poly.pdbx_seq_one_letter_code
_entity_poly.pdbx_strand_id
1 'polypeptide(L)'
;MKKHFFLASCLVILTGGLSAQDIEGSKDHPLFNRLAGFKITDYSYEEFGSEEFFDEQDNSIMVEGEKTYIYYESEELVAPLKVIRNYGNAARQIGGKAVEYTGNQVNINIRKDGKEIWAKVYAGDYYYSLTIVEKADVKQEITANDMLNALNTTGKAVLYINFDTGESTIRDESKPIVDQIILLLKSNAGINISIEGHTDSQGDNASNLTLSENRARAVMNAIVTGGIDSNRLISKGFGEDKPIADNATEEGRAKNRRVELIKQ
;
A
#
# COMPACT_ATOMS: atom_id res chain seq x y z
N MET A 1 24.95 64.26 -49.92
CA MET A 1 25.81 63.20 -49.40
C MET A 1 25.03 62.44 -48.28
N LYS A 2 24.43 61.34 -48.61
CA LYS A 2 23.72 60.52 -47.61
C LYS A 2 24.58 59.30 -47.27
N LYS A 3 25.02 59.19 -45.99
CA LYS A 3 25.80 58.09 -45.50
C LYS A 3 24.83 56.93 -45.10
N HIS A 4 24.98 55.80 -45.77
CA HIS A 4 24.27 54.57 -45.38
C HIS A 4 25.11 53.85 -44.34
N PHE A 5 24.53 53.67 -43.16
CA PHE A 5 25.05 52.80 -42.08
C PHE A 5 24.54 51.37 -42.32
N PHE A 6 25.46 50.49 -42.63
CA PHE A 6 25.21 49.05 -42.67
C PHE A 6 25.30 48.50 -41.24
N LEU A 7 24.15 48.08 -40.67
CA LEU A 7 24.12 47.38 -39.42
C LEU A 7 24.33 45.88 -39.73
N ALA A 8 25.50 45.35 -39.43
CA ALA A 8 25.75 43.92 -39.48
C ALA A 8 25.07 43.26 -38.24
N SER A 9 23.95 42.57 -38.46
CA SER A 9 23.31 41.75 -37.45
C SER A 9 24.08 40.44 -37.26
N CYS A 10 24.83 40.34 -36.16
CA CYS A 10 25.47 39.10 -35.73
C CYS A 10 24.40 38.18 -35.17
N LEU A 11 23.96 37.20 -35.96
CA LEU A 11 23.10 36.13 -35.52
C LEU A 11 23.95 35.17 -34.63
N VAL A 12 23.88 35.35 -33.32
CA VAL A 12 24.44 34.39 -32.38
C VAL A 12 23.49 33.18 -32.37
N ILE A 13 23.86 32.12 -33.06
CA ILE A 13 23.22 30.82 -32.93
C ILE A 13 23.67 30.25 -31.57
N LEU A 14 22.82 30.42 -30.54
CA LEU A 14 22.92 29.64 -29.31
C LEU A 14 22.58 28.20 -29.67
N THR A 15 23.60 27.38 -29.91
CA THR A 15 23.46 25.92 -29.83
C THR A 15 23.30 25.55 -28.35
N GLY A 16 22.12 25.79 -27.79
CA GLY A 16 21.70 25.18 -26.55
C GLY A 16 21.61 23.70 -26.83
N GLY A 17 22.55 22.90 -26.31
CA GLY A 17 22.39 21.46 -26.26
C GLY A 17 21.06 21.16 -25.59
N LEU A 18 20.14 20.55 -26.31
CA LEU A 18 18.93 19.95 -25.74
C LEU A 18 19.41 18.87 -24.76
N SER A 19 19.56 19.26 -23.49
CA SER A 19 19.62 18.30 -22.41
C SER A 19 18.34 17.49 -22.53
N ALA A 20 18.44 16.23 -22.91
CA ALA A 20 17.28 15.35 -23.03
C ALA A 20 16.58 15.28 -21.67
N GLN A 21 15.37 15.82 -21.62
CA GLN A 21 14.56 15.86 -20.42
C GLN A 21 13.96 14.48 -20.15
N ASP A 22 13.59 14.23 -18.87
CA ASP A 22 12.76 13.08 -18.50
C ASP A 22 11.45 13.12 -19.28
N ILE A 23 10.86 11.95 -19.50
CA ILE A 23 9.52 11.88 -20.11
C ILE A 23 8.49 12.54 -19.20
N GLU A 24 7.49 13.18 -19.81
CA GLU A 24 6.43 13.89 -19.10
C GLU A 24 5.68 12.96 -18.13
N GLY A 25 5.43 13.43 -16.91
CA GLY A 25 4.73 12.67 -15.87
C GLY A 25 5.59 11.67 -15.09
N SER A 26 6.84 11.45 -15.51
CA SER A 26 7.76 10.59 -14.77
C SER A 26 8.35 11.27 -13.53
N LYS A 27 8.73 10.47 -12.55
CA LYS A 27 9.40 10.95 -11.33
C LYS A 27 10.29 9.86 -10.73
N ASP A 28 11.32 10.28 -10.02
CA ASP A 28 12.10 9.36 -9.21
C ASP A 28 11.26 8.82 -8.04
N HIS A 29 11.58 7.61 -7.61
CA HIS A 29 10.95 7.04 -6.41
C HIS A 29 11.60 7.64 -5.16
N PRO A 30 10.81 8.04 -4.11
CA PRO A 30 11.34 8.75 -2.94
C PRO A 30 12.37 7.96 -2.10
N LEU A 31 12.45 6.65 -2.25
CA LEU A 31 13.42 5.81 -1.54
C LEU A 31 14.84 5.85 -2.13
N PHE A 32 14.98 6.19 -3.42
CA PHE A 32 16.26 6.09 -4.11
C PHE A 32 16.51 7.32 -4.99
N ASN A 33 17.73 7.81 -4.95
CA ASN A 33 18.18 8.82 -5.89
C ASN A 33 18.72 8.14 -7.15
N ARG A 34 18.39 8.69 -8.33
CA ARG A 34 19.01 8.25 -9.59
C ARG A 34 20.51 8.56 -9.61
N LEU A 35 21.25 7.85 -10.42
CA LEU A 35 22.64 8.19 -10.70
C LEU A 35 22.71 9.45 -11.60
N ALA A 36 23.73 10.29 -11.35
CA ALA A 36 23.97 11.46 -12.19
C ALA A 36 24.24 11.06 -13.64
N GLY A 37 23.75 11.86 -14.59
CA GLY A 37 23.88 11.61 -16.02
C GLY A 37 22.82 10.71 -16.63
N PHE A 38 21.91 10.17 -15.84
CA PHE A 38 20.78 9.38 -16.33
C PHE A 38 19.51 10.22 -16.44
N LYS A 39 18.68 9.90 -17.42
CA LYS A 39 17.33 10.46 -17.65
C LYS A 39 16.29 9.32 -17.64
N ILE A 40 15.05 9.64 -17.29
CA ILE A 40 13.95 8.69 -17.35
C ILE A 40 13.42 8.65 -18.78
N THR A 41 13.45 7.47 -19.41
CA THR A 41 12.95 7.27 -20.77
C THR A 41 11.74 6.34 -20.84
N ASP A 42 11.45 5.62 -19.74
CA ASP A 42 10.19 4.89 -19.56
C ASP A 42 9.78 4.90 -18.09
N TYR A 43 8.45 4.95 -17.83
CA TYR A 43 7.87 5.03 -16.50
C TYR A 43 6.47 4.43 -16.51
N SER A 44 6.19 3.53 -15.56
CA SER A 44 4.82 3.06 -15.31
C SER A 44 4.53 2.97 -13.81
N TYR A 45 3.26 3.13 -13.47
CA TYR A 45 2.71 2.96 -12.13
C TYR A 45 1.44 2.11 -12.22
N GLU A 46 1.35 1.11 -11.36
CA GLU A 46 0.20 0.24 -11.20
C GLU A 46 -0.24 0.31 -9.73
N GLU A 47 -1.52 0.64 -9.46
CA GLU A 47 -2.06 0.66 -8.09
C GLU A 47 -1.96 -0.71 -7.44
N PHE A 48 -2.03 -1.78 -8.25
CA PHE A 48 -1.81 -3.14 -7.82
C PHE A 48 -1.19 -3.94 -8.98
N GLY A 49 0.05 -4.35 -8.81
CA GLY A 49 0.80 -5.17 -9.76
C GLY A 49 1.55 -6.27 -9.02
N SER A 50 2.20 -7.13 -9.77
CA SER A 50 3.06 -8.19 -9.21
C SER A 50 4.44 -8.18 -9.85
N GLU A 51 5.45 -8.63 -9.10
CA GLU A 51 6.81 -8.77 -9.59
C GLU A 51 7.52 -9.91 -8.85
N GLU A 52 8.37 -10.63 -9.55
CA GLU A 52 9.20 -11.70 -8.98
C GLU A 52 10.52 -11.13 -8.48
N PHE A 53 10.87 -11.48 -7.24
CA PHE A 53 12.13 -11.14 -6.58
C PHE A 53 12.83 -12.40 -6.09
N PHE A 54 14.11 -12.28 -5.71
CA PHE A 54 14.87 -13.35 -5.07
C PHE A 54 15.35 -12.92 -3.68
N ASP A 55 15.21 -13.82 -2.71
CA ASP A 55 15.65 -13.57 -1.33
C ASP A 55 17.13 -13.95 -1.11
N GLU A 56 17.61 -13.84 0.15
CA GLU A 56 19.00 -14.16 0.54
C GLU A 56 19.34 -15.65 0.39
N GLN A 57 18.35 -16.52 0.24
CA GLN A 57 18.49 -17.97 0.04
C GLN A 57 18.28 -18.39 -1.41
N ASP A 58 18.19 -17.41 -2.35
CA ASP A 58 17.91 -17.63 -3.77
C ASP A 58 16.53 -18.24 -4.05
N ASN A 59 15.58 -18.05 -3.11
CA ASN A 59 14.19 -18.44 -3.36
C ASN A 59 13.48 -17.34 -4.17
N SER A 60 12.71 -17.77 -5.17
CA SER A 60 11.80 -16.88 -5.90
C SER A 60 10.61 -16.51 -5.01
N ILE A 61 10.31 -15.23 -4.94
CA ILE A 61 9.19 -14.66 -4.18
C ILE A 61 8.39 -13.75 -5.11
N MET A 62 7.10 -14.06 -5.31
CA MET A 62 6.18 -13.15 -5.97
C MET A 62 5.68 -12.12 -4.94
N VAL A 63 5.86 -10.84 -5.23
CA VAL A 63 5.40 -9.73 -4.38
C VAL A 63 4.35 -8.95 -5.13
N GLU A 64 3.22 -8.71 -4.48
CA GLU A 64 2.06 -7.97 -5.01
C GLU A 64 1.84 -6.69 -4.23
N GLY A 65 1.41 -5.62 -4.90
CA GLY A 65 1.16 -4.32 -4.29
C GLY A 65 1.28 -3.16 -5.28
N GLU A 66 1.41 -1.93 -4.75
CA GLU A 66 1.69 -0.76 -5.59
C GLU A 66 3.02 -0.92 -6.30
N LYS A 67 2.99 -0.99 -7.64
CA LYS A 67 4.17 -1.24 -8.45
C LYS A 67 4.57 0.01 -9.24
N THR A 68 5.84 0.39 -9.11
CA THR A 68 6.46 1.45 -9.91
C THR A 68 7.61 0.85 -10.72
N TYR A 69 7.61 1.12 -12.02
CA TYR A 69 8.72 0.79 -12.91
C TYR A 69 9.30 2.07 -13.49
N ILE A 70 10.61 2.19 -13.47
CA ILE A 70 11.35 3.33 -14.01
C ILE A 70 12.52 2.81 -14.81
N TYR A 71 12.64 3.29 -16.05
CA TYR A 71 13.77 2.98 -16.92
C TYR A 71 14.61 4.23 -17.16
N TYR A 72 15.89 4.08 -16.93
CA TYR A 72 16.86 5.17 -17.01
C TYR A 72 17.88 4.89 -18.10
N GLU A 73 18.21 5.91 -18.89
CA GLU A 73 19.25 5.87 -19.91
C GLU A 73 20.30 6.96 -19.70
N SER A 74 21.54 6.67 -20.11
CA SER A 74 22.68 7.58 -20.11
C SER A 74 23.35 7.57 -21.46
N GLU A 75 23.89 8.70 -21.87
CA GLU A 75 24.78 8.82 -23.06
C GLU A 75 26.20 8.34 -22.76
N GLU A 76 26.56 8.27 -21.47
CA GLU A 76 27.86 7.80 -21.00
C GLU A 76 27.81 6.36 -20.55
N LEU A 77 28.86 5.60 -20.82
CA LEU A 77 29.04 4.24 -20.36
C LEU A 77 29.20 4.21 -18.83
N VAL A 78 28.37 3.42 -18.16
CA VAL A 78 28.43 3.21 -16.72
C VAL A 78 28.44 1.70 -16.43
N ALA A 79 29.48 1.24 -15.75
CA ALA A 79 29.58 -0.19 -15.42
C ALA A 79 28.36 -0.68 -14.62
N PRO A 80 27.66 -1.74 -15.06
CA PRO A 80 26.46 -2.28 -14.37
C PRO A 80 26.71 -2.54 -12.89
N LEU A 81 27.87 -3.09 -12.54
CA LEU A 81 28.24 -3.36 -11.16
C LEU A 81 28.26 -2.09 -10.27
N LYS A 82 28.62 -0.93 -10.85
CA LYS A 82 28.58 0.36 -10.13
C LYS A 82 27.14 0.75 -9.81
N VAL A 83 26.22 0.54 -10.75
CA VAL A 83 24.79 0.84 -10.57
C VAL A 83 24.19 -0.03 -9.47
N ILE A 84 24.29 -1.35 -9.58
CA ILE A 84 23.68 -2.28 -8.62
C ILE A 84 24.25 -2.11 -7.20
N ARG A 85 25.56 -1.85 -7.06
CA ARG A 85 26.18 -1.59 -5.76
C ARG A 85 25.75 -0.24 -5.16
N ASN A 86 25.53 0.78 -5.98
CA ASN A 86 25.00 2.04 -5.51
C ASN A 86 23.63 1.87 -4.85
N TYR A 87 22.69 1.18 -5.52
CA TYR A 87 21.36 0.91 -4.98
C TYR A 87 21.38 -0.04 -3.79
N GLY A 88 22.19 -1.11 -3.85
CA GLY A 88 22.37 -2.03 -2.74
C GLY A 88 22.91 -1.34 -1.49
N ASN A 89 23.90 -0.45 -1.63
CA ASN A 89 24.45 0.32 -0.51
C ASN A 89 23.44 1.32 0.04
N ALA A 90 22.70 2.04 -0.83
CA ALA A 90 21.65 2.95 -0.41
C ALA A 90 20.57 2.22 0.41
N ALA A 91 20.15 1.02 -0.02
CA ALA A 91 19.21 0.20 0.73
C ALA A 91 19.74 -0.20 2.11
N ARG A 92 20.99 -0.65 2.19
CA ARG A 92 21.62 -1.03 3.49
C ARG A 92 21.72 0.14 4.45
N GLN A 93 21.96 1.37 3.95
CA GLN A 93 22.02 2.58 4.79
C GLN A 93 20.69 2.92 5.47
N ILE A 94 19.56 2.52 4.88
CA ILE A 94 18.23 2.72 5.45
C ILE A 94 17.66 1.45 6.12
N GLY A 95 18.55 0.48 6.45
CA GLY A 95 18.18 -0.74 7.15
C GLY A 95 17.63 -1.87 6.27
N GLY A 96 17.71 -1.73 4.95
CA GLY A 96 17.28 -2.76 4.01
C GLY A 96 18.34 -3.85 3.78
N LYS A 97 17.89 -4.95 3.20
CA LYS A 97 18.73 -6.05 2.73
C LYS A 97 18.87 -5.94 1.21
N ALA A 98 20.05 -6.30 0.69
CA ALA A 98 20.32 -6.28 -0.73
C ALA A 98 21.12 -7.51 -1.14
N VAL A 99 20.59 -8.26 -2.11
CA VAL A 99 21.17 -9.50 -2.66
C VAL A 99 21.55 -9.22 -4.11
N GLU A 100 22.85 -9.27 -4.41
CA GLU A 100 23.35 -9.17 -5.79
C GLU A 100 23.09 -10.52 -6.50
N TYR A 101 22.37 -10.46 -7.62
CA TYR A 101 22.02 -11.59 -8.46
C TYR A 101 22.60 -11.39 -9.86
N THR A 102 23.35 -12.34 -10.34
CA THR A 102 23.94 -12.36 -11.72
C THR A 102 24.88 -11.18 -12.08
N GLY A 103 25.48 -10.45 -11.14
CA GLY A 103 26.49 -9.40 -11.45
C GLY A 103 25.96 -8.11 -12.09
N ASN A 104 24.73 -8.10 -12.59
CA ASN A 104 24.06 -6.93 -13.18
C ASN A 104 22.65 -6.69 -12.61
N GLN A 105 22.26 -7.46 -11.60
CA GLN A 105 20.98 -7.34 -10.90
C GLN A 105 21.17 -7.33 -9.39
N VAL A 106 20.39 -6.53 -8.68
CA VAL A 106 20.26 -6.57 -7.23
C VAL A 106 18.79 -6.59 -6.84
N ASN A 107 18.41 -7.51 -5.94
CA ASN A 107 17.13 -7.55 -5.27
C ASN A 107 17.27 -6.94 -3.89
N ILE A 108 16.32 -6.13 -3.49
CA ILE A 108 16.35 -5.32 -2.29
C ILE A 108 15.04 -5.54 -1.54
N ASN A 109 15.12 -5.78 -0.22
CA ASN A 109 13.99 -5.79 0.68
C ASN A 109 14.18 -4.74 1.77
N ILE A 110 13.19 -3.89 2.00
CA ILE A 110 13.20 -2.83 3.00
C ILE A 110 11.92 -2.92 3.82
N ARG A 111 12.06 -2.80 5.15
CA ARG A 111 10.91 -2.60 6.05
C ARG A 111 11.00 -1.20 6.65
N LYS A 112 10.07 -0.35 6.30
CA LYS A 112 10.04 1.05 6.73
C LYS A 112 8.61 1.51 6.97
N ASP A 113 8.38 2.19 8.09
CA ASP A 113 7.08 2.78 8.45
C ASP A 113 5.91 1.77 8.39
N GLY A 114 6.18 0.52 8.80
CA GLY A 114 5.20 -0.58 8.78
C GLY A 114 4.94 -1.19 7.40
N LYS A 115 5.58 -0.69 6.35
CA LYS A 115 5.49 -1.24 4.99
C LYS A 115 6.66 -2.18 4.70
N GLU A 116 6.40 -3.23 3.94
CA GLU A 116 7.41 -4.07 3.31
C GLU A 116 7.54 -3.67 1.84
N ILE A 117 8.76 -3.30 1.44
CA ILE A 117 9.05 -2.77 0.10
C ILE A 117 10.12 -3.65 -0.53
N TRP A 118 9.84 -4.11 -1.72
CA TRP A 118 10.78 -4.84 -2.56
C TRP A 118 11.19 -4.00 -3.75
N ALA A 119 12.48 -4.02 -4.08
CA ALA A 119 12.99 -3.35 -5.26
C ALA A 119 13.97 -4.24 -6.02
N LYS A 120 13.95 -4.12 -7.35
CA LYS A 120 14.86 -4.81 -8.25
C LYS A 120 15.50 -3.80 -9.17
N VAL A 121 16.83 -3.78 -9.21
CA VAL A 121 17.59 -2.99 -10.18
C VAL A 121 18.27 -3.96 -11.13
N TYR A 122 18.06 -3.76 -12.42
CA TYR A 122 18.79 -4.44 -13.49
C TYR A 122 19.54 -3.41 -14.32
N ALA A 123 20.83 -3.60 -14.57
CA ALA A 123 21.68 -2.62 -15.21
C ALA A 123 22.43 -3.19 -16.43
N GLY A 124 22.49 -2.37 -17.48
CA GLY A 124 23.39 -2.52 -18.61
C GLY A 124 24.38 -1.37 -18.68
N ASP A 125 25.17 -1.29 -19.76
CA ASP A 125 26.26 -0.31 -19.90
C ASP A 125 25.79 1.15 -20.02
N TYR A 126 24.59 1.36 -20.57
CA TYR A 126 24.03 2.70 -20.84
C TYR A 126 22.66 2.90 -20.20
N TYR A 127 22.14 1.92 -19.46
CA TYR A 127 20.80 1.96 -18.89
C TYR A 127 20.70 1.17 -17.59
N TYR A 128 19.66 1.44 -16.85
CA TYR A 128 19.17 0.54 -15.81
C TYR A 128 17.67 0.72 -15.62
N SER A 129 17.03 -0.35 -15.16
CA SER A 129 15.65 -0.31 -14.70
C SER A 129 15.59 -0.44 -13.16
N LEU A 130 14.61 0.22 -12.59
CA LEU A 130 14.25 0.13 -11.16
C LEU A 130 12.78 -0.25 -11.08
N THR A 131 12.50 -1.48 -10.63
CA THR A 131 11.16 -1.93 -10.30
C THR A 131 11.00 -1.91 -8.80
N ILE A 132 9.94 -1.31 -8.29
CA ILE A 132 9.62 -1.25 -6.86
C ILE A 132 8.21 -1.76 -6.66
N VAL A 133 8.01 -2.63 -5.67
CA VAL A 133 6.68 -3.06 -5.21
C VAL A 133 6.58 -2.75 -3.72
N GLU A 134 5.68 -1.83 -3.37
CA GLU A 134 5.24 -1.63 -1.99
C GLU A 134 4.18 -2.70 -1.71
N LYS A 135 4.58 -3.73 -0.95
CA LYS A 135 3.72 -4.90 -0.70
C LYS A 135 2.39 -4.49 -0.09
N ALA A 136 1.32 -4.91 -0.72
CA ALA A 136 -0.04 -4.76 -0.23
C ALA A 136 -0.77 -6.09 -0.37
N ASP A 137 -1.53 -6.45 0.65
CA ASP A 137 -2.43 -7.61 0.55
C ASP A 137 -3.68 -7.20 -0.25
N VAL A 138 -4.10 -8.04 -1.20
CA VAL A 138 -5.44 -7.90 -1.79
C VAL A 138 -6.45 -8.16 -0.69
N LYS A 139 -6.98 -7.09 -0.12
CA LYS A 139 -8.16 -7.22 0.72
C LYS A 139 -9.34 -7.37 -0.21
N GLN A 140 -9.97 -8.54 -0.21
CA GLN A 140 -11.25 -8.70 -0.87
C GLN A 140 -12.21 -7.67 -0.28
N GLU A 141 -12.61 -6.67 -1.07
CA GLU A 141 -13.59 -5.69 -0.64
C GLU A 141 -14.93 -6.40 -0.47
N ILE A 142 -15.36 -6.54 0.78
CA ILE A 142 -16.68 -7.07 1.08
C ILE A 142 -17.74 -6.03 0.67
N THR A 143 -18.60 -6.39 -0.26
CA THR A 143 -19.66 -5.50 -0.74
C THR A 143 -20.91 -5.53 0.14
N ALA A 144 -21.78 -4.53 0.02
CA ALA A 144 -23.09 -4.52 0.67
C ALA A 144 -23.92 -5.76 0.31
N ASN A 145 -23.81 -6.26 -0.93
CA ASN A 145 -24.50 -7.48 -1.37
C ASN A 145 -23.93 -8.75 -0.70
N ASP A 146 -22.62 -8.85 -0.54
CA ASP A 146 -21.99 -9.98 0.14
C ASP A 146 -22.41 -10.03 1.61
N MET A 147 -22.42 -8.87 2.27
CA MET A 147 -22.92 -8.75 3.64
C MET A 147 -24.39 -9.13 3.75
N LEU A 148 -25.23 -8.65 2.82
CA LEU A 148 -26.66 -8.98 2.78
C LEU A 148 -26.89 -10.49 2.62
N ASN A 149 -26.15 -11.11 1.70
CA ASN A 149 -26.21 -12.56 1.49
C ASN A 149 -25.79 -13.32 2.73
N ALA A 150 -24.69 -12.91 3.39
CA ALA A 150 -24.23 -13.52 4.64
C ALA A 150 -25.29 -13.37 5.77
N LEU A 151 -25.85 -12.18 5.96
CA LEU A 151 -26.89 -11.92 6.94
C LEU A 151 -28.18 -12.73 6.69
N ASN A 152 -28.52 -12.98 5.43
CA ASN A 152 -29.71 -13.75 5.08
C ASN A 152 -29.49 -15.26 5.18
N THR A 153 -28.28 -15.76 4.94
CA THR A 153 -27.97 -17.20 4.93
C THR A 153 -27.54 -17.72 6.29
N THR A 154 -26.70 -16.97 6.99
CA THR A 154 -26.09 -17.40 8.27
C THR A 154 -26.48 -16.55 9.46
N GLY A 155 -27.21 -15.45 9.25
CA GLY A 155 -27.55 -14.47 10.27
C GLY A 155 -26.41 -13.52 10.63
N LYS A 156 -25.21 -13.72 10.07
CA LYS A 156 -24.03 -12.89 10.39
C LYS A 156 -23.13 -12.61 9.21
N ALA A 157 -22.43 -11.46 9.26
CA ALA A 157 -21.33 -11.12 8.36
C ALA A 157 -20.08 -10.78 9.20
N VAL A 158 -18.93 -11.34 8.83
CA VAL A 158 -17.64 -11.12 9.50
C VAL A 158 -16.85 -10.09 8.73
N LEU A 159 -16.35 -9.05 9.43
CA LEU A 159 -15.65 -7.91 8.86
C LEU A 159 -14.30 -7.71 9.56
N TYR A 160 -13.28 -7.40 8.76
CA TYR A 160 -11.95 -7.08 9.26
C TYR A 160 -11.72 -5.56 9.16
N ILE A 161 -12.20 -4.83 10.18
CA ILE A 161 -12.03 -3.37 10.30
C ILE A 161 -10.76 -3.10 11.10
N ASN A 162 -9.81 -2.38 10.50
CA ASN A 162 -8.57 -2.01 11.15
C ASN A 162 -8.75 -0.76 12.01
N PHE A 163 -8.15 -0.80 13.19
CA PHE A 163 -8.09 0.30 14.14
C PHE A 163 -6.64 0.62 14.46
N ASP A 164 -6.39 1.79 15.02
CA ASP A 164 -5.08 2.10 15.57
C ASP A 164 -4.74 1.19 16.75
N THR A 165 -3.46 0.93 16.96
CA THR A 165 -3.00 -0.05 17.97
C THR A 165 -3.47 0.35 19.37
N GLY A 166 -4.22 -0.54 20.02
CA GLY A 166 -4.78 -0.28 21.35
C GLY A 166 -5.93 0.74 21.38
N GLU A 167 -6.39 1.22 20.21
CA GLU A 167 -7.42 2.25 20.11
C GLU A 167 -8.67 1.77 19.37
N SER A 168 -9.69 2.64 19.34
CA SER A 168 -10.95 2.42 18.62
C SER A 168 -11.14 3.36 17.42
N THR A 169 -10.09 4.10 17.03
CA THR A 169 -10.10 4.96 15.85
C THR A 169 -10.06 4.10 14.60
N ILE A 170 -11.08 4.18 13.75
CA ILE A 170 -11.15 3.44 12.48
C ILE A 170 -10.13 4.05 11.51
N ARG A 171 -9.25 3.22 10.98
CA ARG A 171 -8.24 3.64 10.01
C ARG A 171 -8.88 3.97 8.66
N ASP A 172 -8.26 4.89 7.90
CA ASP A 172 -8.78 5.35 6.62
C ASP A 172 -9.00 4.21 5.63
N GLU A 173 -8.13 3.21 5.61
CA GLU A 173 -8.21 2.02 4.78
C GLU A 173 -9.44 1.13 5.06
N SER A 174 -10.09 1.29 6.21
CA SER A 174 -11.31 0.55 6.59
C SER A 174 -12.60 1.35 6.45
N LYS A 175 -12.51 2.65 6.11
CA LYS A 175 -13.70 3.46 5.85
C LYS A 175 -14.57 2.93 4.71
N PRO A 176 -14.01 2.40 3.59
CA PRO A 176 -14.83 1.79 2.54
C PRO A 176 -15.71 0.64 3.03
N ILE A 177 -15.24 -0.18 4.00
CA ILE A 177 -16.05 -1.26 4.58
C ILE A 177 -17.26 -0.67 5.34
N VAL A 178 -17.05 0.40 6.09
CA VAL A 178 -18.13 1.10 6.81
C VAL A 178 -19.14 1.70 5.83
N ASP A 179 -18.68 2.26 4.71
CA ASP A 179 -19.55 2.80 3.66
C ASP A 179 -20.41 1.69 3.03
N GLN A 180 -19.88 0.48 2.85
CA GLN A 180 -20.65 -0.67 2.39
C GLN A 180 -21.72 -1.11 3.42
N ILE A 181 -21.44 -1.04 4.74
CA ILE A 181 -22.46 -1.28 5.77
C ILE A 181 -23.57 -0.22 5.69
N ILE A 182 -23.22 1.05 5.52
CA ILE A 182 -24.19 2.14 5.36
C ILE A 182 -25.06 1.91 4.12
N LEU A 183 -24.45 1.55 3.00
CA LEU A 183 -25.15 1.23 1.75
C LEU A 183 -26.13 0.07 1.93
N LEU A 184 -25.68 -1.04 2.56
CA LEU A 184 -26.54 -2.18 2.90
C LEU A 184 -27.76 -1.75 3.68
N LEU A 185 -27.59 -0.98 4.76
CA LEU A 185 -28.67 -0.58 5.66
C LEU A 185 -29.59 0.48 5.05
N LYS A 186 -29.07 1.36 4.17
CA LYS A 186 -29.90 2.30 3.38
C LYS A 186 -30.79 1.56 2.38
N SER A 187 -30.21 0.58 1.71
CA SER A 187 -30.94 -0.21 0.70
C SER A 187 -31.94 -1.22 1.32
N ASN A 188 -31.81 -1.52 2.63
CA ASN A 188 -32.62 -2.52 3.32
C ASN A 188 -33.17 -1.95 4.63
N ALA A 189 -34.19 -1.10 4.56
CA ALA A 189 -34.75 -0.36 5.70
C ALA A 189 -35.28 -1.26 6.85
N GLY A 190 -35.67 -2.51 6.55
CA GLY A 190 -36.19 -3.47 7.55
C GLY A 190 -35.10 -4.25 8.29
N ILE A 191 -33.82 -4.10 7.95
CA ILE A 191 -32.75 -4.82 8.62
C ILE A 191 -32.26 -4.02 9.84
N ASN A 192 -32.28 -4.66 11.01
CA ASN A 192 -31.62 -4.20 12.22
C ASN A 192 -30.40 -5.09 12.48
N ILE A 193 -29.32 -4.54 13.02
CA ILE A 193 -28.08 -5.28 13.27
C ILE A 193 -27.53 -5.03 14.68
N SER A 194 -26.88 -6.06 15.23
CA SER A 194 -25.92 -5.92 16.33
C SER A 194 -24.51 -5.90 15.73
N ILE A 195 -23.69 -4.92 16.13
CA ILE A 195 -22.29 -4.76 15.77
C ILE A 195 -21.49 -5.32 16.94
N GLU A 196 -20.81 -6.46 16.73
CA GLU A 196 -20.11 -7.19 17.77
C GLU A 196 -18.59 -7.09 17.55
N GLY A 197 -17.87 -6.51 18.51
CA GLY A 197 -16.41 -6.37 18.47
C GLY A 197 -15.73 -7.54 19.17
N HIS A 198 -14.60 -7.99 18.60
CA HIS A 198 -13.77 -9.08 19.13
C HIS A 198 -12.29 -8.71 19.09
N THR A 199 -11.51 -9.26 20.02
CA THR A 199 -10.04 -9.17 20.06
C THR A 199 -9.42 -10.55 19.90
N ASP A 200 -8.11 -10.60 19.74
CA ASP A 200 -7.31 -11.77 20.07
C ASP A 200 -7.07 -11.84 21.58
N SER A 201 -6.31 -12.87 22.01
CA SER A 201 -6.00 -13.11 23.43
C SER A 201 -4.74 -12.39 23.92
N GLN A 202 -4.24 -11.36 23.22
CA GLN A 202 -3.12 -10.59 23.69
C GLN A 202 -3.58 -9.50 24.66
N GLY A 203 -2.97 -9.45 25.86
CA GLY A 203 -3.33 -8.51 26.93
C GLY A 203 -4.22 -9.17 28.01
N ASP A 204 -4.87 -8.34 28.82
CA ASP A 204 -5.79 -8.85 29.84
C ASP A 204 -7.25 -8.81 29.34
N ASN A 205 -8.06 -9.77 29.81
CA ASN A 205 -9.44 -9.98 29.37
C ASN A 205 -10.32 -8.72 29.59
N ALA A 206 -10.18 -8.01 30.72
CA ALA A 206 -11.00 -6.83 31.01
C ALA A 206 -10.67 -5.66 30.06
N SER A 207 -9.38 -5.46 29.73
CA SER A 207 -8.93 -4.49 28.71
C SER A 207 -9.42 -4.86 27.32
N ASN A 208 -9.35 -6.15 26.96
CA ASN A 208 -9.85 -6.66 25.68
C ASN A 208 -11.36 -6.49 25.54
N LEU A 209 -12.12 -6.73 26.62
CA LEU A 209 -13.55 -6.49 26.64
C LEU A 209 -13.85 -5.00 26.37
N THR A 210 -13.24 -4.12 27.13
CA THR A 210 -13.42 -2.65 26.99
C THR A 210 -13.02 -2.17 25.59
N LEU A 211 -11.89 -2.66 25.05
CA LEU A 211 -11.41 -2.32 23.73
C LEU A 211 -12.40 -2.73 22.64
N SER A 212 -12.92 -3.96 22.72
CA SER A 212 -13.89 -4.48 21.75
C SER A 212 -15.23 -3.73 21.79
N GLU A 213 -15.71 -3.33 22.98
CA GLU A 213 -16.89 -2.47 23.15
C GLU A 213 -16.71 -1.11 22.50
N ASN A 214 -15.54 -0.47 22.73
CA ASN A 214 -15.25 0.84 22.16
C ASN A 214 -15.15 0.75 20.63
N ARG A 215 -14.55 -0.30 20.07
CA ARG A 215 -14.46 -0.53 18.62
C ARG A 215 -15.84 -0.74 17.99
N ALA A 216 -16.68 -1.59 18.58
CA ALA A 216 -18.05 -1.79 18.12
C ALA A 216 -18.84 -0.46 18.14
N ARG A 217 -18.67 0.33 19.19
CA ARG A 217 -19.31 1.65 19.34
C ARG A 217 -18.79 2.66 18.30
N ALA A 218 -17.49 2.64 17.99
CA ALA A 218 -16.92 3.51 16.95
C ALA A 218 -17.51 3.20 15.58
N VAL A 219 -17.65 1.93 15.24
CA VAL A 219 -18.32 1.50 13.99
C VAL A 219 -19.78 1.93 13.97
N MET A 220 -20.53 1.70 15.07
CA MET A 220 -21.92 2.15 15.18
C MET A 220 -22.06 3.67 14.97
N ASN A 221 -21.19 4.48 15.62
CA ASN A 221 -21.21 5.92 15.48
C ASN A 221 -20.92 6.37 14.04
N ALA A 222 -19.99 5.72 13.35
CA ALA A 222 -19.70 6.01 11.95
C ALA A 222 -20.92 5.70 11.06
N ILE A 223 -21.62 4.60 11.30
CA ILE A 223 -22.85 4.21 10.58
C ILE A 223 -23.98 5.23 10.84
N VAL A 224 -24.16 5.68 12.09
CA VAL A 224 -25.14 6.73 12.45
C VAL A 224 -24.80 8.05 11.76
N THR A 225 -23.51 8.44 11.75
CA THR A 225 -23.02 9.64 11.03
C THR A 225 -23.30 9.54 9.53
N GLY A 226 -23.27 8.33 8.98
CA GLY A 226 -23.66 8.03 7.60
C GLY A 226 -25.17 8.08 7.32
N GLY A 227 -25.99 8.42 8.34
CA GLY A 227 -27.43 8.65 8.20
C GLY A 227 -28.34 7.44 8.46
N ILE A 228 -27.85 6.42 9.18
CA ILE A 228 -28.67 5.30 9.64
C ILE A 228 -29.25 5.62 11.02
N ASP A 229 -30.54 5.31 11.22
CA ASP A 229 -31.22 5.48 12.52
C ASP A 229 -30.57 4.61 13.58
N SER A 230 -30.15 5.22 14.70
CA SER A 230 -29.53 4.53 15.84
C SER A 230 -30.42 3.43 16.45
N ASN A 231 -31.74 3.53 16.34
CA ASN A 231 -32.68 2.51 16.83
C ASN A 231 -32.56 1.17 16.08
N ARG A 232 -31.91 1.17 14.93
CA ARG A 232 -31.64 -0.04 14.12
C ARG A 232 -30.33 -0.74 14.49
N LEU A 233 -29.56 -0.17 15.43
CA LEU A 233 -28.19 -0.57 15.71
C LEU A 233 -28.02 -0.90 17.21
N ILE A 234 -27.30 -1.97 17.49
CA ILE A 234 -26.83 -2.30 18.84
C ILE A 234 -25.31 -2.51 18.72
N SER A 235 -24.51 -2.02 19.69
CA SER A 235 -23.09 -2.33 19.77
C SER A 235 -22.77 -3.16 21.01
N LYS A 236 -21.94 -4.22 20.85
CA LYS A 236 -21.48 -5.09 21.93
C LYS A 236 -20.00 -5.41 21.76
N GLY A 237 -19.28 -5.57 22.87
CA GLY A 237 -17.93 -6.12 22.89
C GLY A 237 -17.94 -7.51 23.51
N PHE A 238 -17.08 -8.38 23.02
CA PHE A 238 -16.87 -9.74 23.54
C PHE A 238 -15.42 -10.01 23.92
N GLY A 239 -14.53 -9.03 23.73
CA GLY A 239 -13.11 -9.22 23.97
C GLY A 239 -12.58 -10.46 23.24
N GLU A 240 -11.84 -11.29 23.97
CA GLU A 240 -11.26 -12.55 23.49
C GLU A 240 -12.15 -13.79 23.72
N ASP A 241 -13.34 -13.61 24.33
CA ASP A 241 -14.18 -14.74 24.81
C ASP A 241 -14.80 -15.59 23.68
N LYS A 242 -14.83 -15.08 22.45
CA LYS A 242 -15.42 -15.79 21.30
C LYS A 242 -14.41 -15.93 20.15
N PRO A 243 -13.34 -16.70 20.29
CA PRO A 243 -12.38 -16.90 19.23
C PRO A 243 -13.00 -17.74 18.09
N ILE A 244 -12.65 -17.43 16.84
CA ILE A 244 -12.99 -18.23 15.65
C ILE A 244 -11.79 -18.96 15.06
N ALA A 245 -10.60 -18.69 15.58
CA ALA A 245 -9.34 -19.31 15.16
C ALA A 245 -8.37 -19.43 16.35
N ASP A 246 -7.30 -20.20 16.16
CA ASP A 246 -6.30 -20.46 17.21
C ASP A 246 -5.48 -19.20 17.52
N ASN A 247 -5.53 -18.72 18.77
CA ASN A 247 -4.76 -17.58 19.25
C ASN A 247 -3.26 -17.85 19.39
N ALA A 248 -2.79 -19.08 19.26
CA ALA A 248 -1.37 -19.42 19.31
C ALA A 248 -0.63 -18.92 18.06
N THR A 249 -1.31 -18.82 16.91
CA THR A 249 -0.72 -18.35 15.65
C THR A 249 -1.09 -16.88 15.36
N GLU A 250 -0.23 -16.15 14.63
CA GLU A 250 -0.57 -14.77 14.22
C GLU A 250 -1.73 -14.74 13.23
N GLU A 251 -1.82 -15.71 12.31
CA GLU A 251 -2.95 -15.83 11.38
C GLU A 251 -4.26 -16.04 12.12
N GLY A 252 -4.25 -16.86 13.19
CA GLY A 252 -5.43 -17.08 14.02
C GLY A 252 -5.80 -15.85 14.82
N ARG A 253 -4.84 -15.16 15.43
CA ARG A 253 -5.07 -13.89 16.12
C ARG A 253 -5.64 -12.83 15.17
N ALA A 254 -5.12 -12.71 13.95
CA ALA A 254 -5.63 -11.79 12.94
C ALA A 254 -7.11 -12.07 12.61
N LYS A 255 -7.53 -13.34 12.52
CA LYS A 255 -8.94 -13.72 12.34
C LYS A 255 -9.81 -13.40 13.56
N ASN A 256 -9.24 -13.44 14.76
CA ASN A 256 -9.97 -13.12 15.99
C ASN A 256 -10.19 -11.62 16.17
N ARG A 257 -9.26 -10.76 15.69
CA ARG A 257 -9.42 -9.30 15.65
C ARG A 257 -10.41 -8.88 14.55
N ARG A 258 -11.72 -8.92 14.87
CA ARG A 258 -12.79 -8.71 13.89
C ARG A 258 -13.99 -7.95 14.45
N VAL A 259 -14.85 -7.52 13.57
CA VAL A 259 -16.22 -7.04 13.87
C VAL A 259 -17.20 -7.97 13.18
N GLU A 260 -18.25 -8.39 13.88
CA GLU A 260 -19.35 -9.16 13.30
C GLU A 260 -20.61 -8.30 13.24
N LEU A 261 -21.33 -8.35 12.12
CA LEU A 261 -22.69 -7.84 12.01
C LEU A 261 -23.64 -9.00 12.22
N ILE A 262 -24.52 -8.90 13.19
CA ILE A 262 -25.53 -9.94 13.50
C ILE A 262 -26.91 -9.38 13.20
N LYS A 263 -27.67 -10.07 12.34
CA LYS A 263 -29.05 -9.71 12.01
C LYS A 263 -29.94 -9.90 13.22
N GLN A 264 -30.78 -8.91 13.54
CA GLN A 264 -31.73 -8.91 14.64
C GLN A 264 -33.14 -9.21 14.16
#